data_ec9c5dfdbdf4a3ec1dd2b2d9f15ff7f9
#
_entry.id   ec9c5dfdbdf4a3ec1dd2b2d9f15ff7f9
#
_cell.length_a   1.000
_cell.length_b   1.000
_cell.length_c   1.000
_cell.angle_alpha   90.00
_cell.angle_beta   90.00
_cell.angle_gamma   90.00
#
_symmetry.space_group_name_H-M   'P 1'
#
loop_
_entity.id
_entity.type
_entity.pdbx_description
1 polymer ?
#
loop_
_entity_poly.entity_id
_entity_poly.type
_entity_poly.pdbx_seq_one_letter_code
_entity_poly.pdbx_strand_id
1 'polypeptide(L)'
;MAHELQAKWHAYMDAPSAEALSGMLHEDVTFISPVVFTPQRGKPVTMQYLLSAGHVFTDTQFRYTKEIEADGRLVMEFEAEIDGKYINGVDIIDFDEDGLITQFKVMVRPLQAVNMLWQKMGEQLEAAKSA
;
A
#
# COMPACT_ATOMS: atom_id res chain seq x y z
N MET A 1 -11.35 18.29 -5.72
CA MET A 1 -10.15 19.08 -6.05
C MET A 1 -9.01 18.14 -6.39
N ALA A 2 -8.26 18.48 -7.42
CA ALA A 2 -7.07 17.71 -7.78
C ALA A 2 -6.13 17.62 -6.58
N HIS A 3 -5.47 16.49 -6.41
CA HIS A 3 -4.47 16.24 -5.37
C HIS A 3 -5.01 16.08 -3.95
N GLU A 4 -6.33 15.96 -3.77
CA GLU A 4 -6.91 15.79 -2.46
C GLU A 4 -6.53 14.46 -1.83
N LEU A 5 -6.63 13.36 -2.58
CA LEU A 5 -6.23 12.05 -2.08
C LEU A 5 -4.73 11.99 -1.82
N GLN A 6 -3.94 12.61 -2.69
CA GLN A 6 -2.49 12.68 -2.54
C GLN A 6 -2.12 13.30 -1.18
N ALA A 7 -2.74 14.43 -0.83
CA ALA A 7 -2.48 15.08 0.44
C ALA A 7 -2.88 14.21 1.64
N LYS A 8 -4.03 13.54 1.55
CA LYS A 8 -4.49 12.64 2.61
C LYS A 8 -3.56 11.45 2.78
N TRP A 9 -3.11 10.86 1.68
CA TRP A 9 -2.22 9.70 1.74
C TRP A 9 -0.86 10.08 2.34
N HIS A 10 -0.31 11.23 1.97
CA HIS A 10 0.94 11.70 2.55
C HIS A 10 0.81 11.97 4.05
N ALA A 11 -0.31 12.56 4.48
CA ALA A 11 -0.55 12.77 5.90
C ALA A 11 -0.60 11.44 6.65
N TYR A 12 -1.25 10.41 6.06
CA TYR A 12 -1.26 9.07 6.65
C TYR A 12 0.15 8.49 6.74
N MET A 13 0.96 8.62 5.68
CA MET A 13 2.32 8.08 5.68
C MET A 13 3.21 8.76 6.72
N ASP A 14 2.98 10.04 6.99
CA ASP A 14 3.74 10.79 8.00
C ASP A 14 3.37 10.39 9.43
N ALA A 15 2.12 9.98 9.66
CA ALA A 15 1.64 9.59 10.99
C ALA A 15 0.67 8.40 10.86
N PRO A 16 1.19 7.21 10.51
CA PRO A 16 0.32 6.05 10.23
C PRO A 16 -0.38 5.55 11.47
N SER A 17 -1.67 5.23 11.32
CA SER A 17 -2.47 4.60 12.36
C SER A 17 -3.58 3.78 11.73
N ALA A 18 -4.04 2.75 12.43
CA ALA A 18 -5.15 1.93 11.95
C ALA A 18 -6.41 2.76 11.80
N GLU A 19 -6.65 3.70 12.72
CA GLU A 19 -7.81 4.57 12.67
C GLU A 19 -7.81 5.47 11.43
N ALA A 20 -6.67 6.10 11.14
CA ALA A 20 -6.55 6.98 9.97
C ALA A 20 -6.74 6.19 8.69
N LEU A 21 -6.12 5.01 8.59
CA LEU A 21 -6.25 4.15 7.41
C LEU A 21 -7.70 3.71 7.21
N SER A 22 -8.35 3.28 8.29
CA SER A 22 -9.75 2.84 8.24
C SER A 22 -10.66 3.96 7.69
N GLY A 23 -10.41 5.19 8.08
CA GLY A 23 -11.20 6.33 7.61
C GLY A 23 -11.02 6.66 6.13
N MET A 24 -9.97 6.15 5.50
CA MET A 24 -9.69 6.39 4.08
C MET A 24 -10.21 5.30 3.14
N LEU A 25 -10.60 4.15 3.68
CA LEU A 25 -10.97 2.99 2.86
C LEU A 25 -12.48 2.81 2.77
N HIS A 26 -12.96 2.55 1.55
CA HIS A 26 -14.34 2.14 1.32
C HIS A 26 -14.56 0.75 1.94
N GLU A 27 -15.77 0.46 2.40
CA GLU A 27 -16.10 -0.85 2.99
C GLU A 27 -15.83 -2.00 2.02
N ASP A 28 -16.04 -1.77 0.72
CA ASP A 28 -15.88 -2.77 -0.32
C ASP A 28 -14.55 -2.64 -1.06
N VAL A 29 -13.56 -2.00 -0.44
CA VAL A 29 -12.23 -1.81 -1.06
C VAL A 29 -11.62 -3.15 -1.45
N THR A 30 -10.90 -3.16 -2.57
CA THR A 30 -10.15 -4.33 -3.03
C THR A 30 -8.67 -4.02 -3.00
N PHE A 31 -7.87 -4.91 -2.41
CA PHE A 31 -6.42 -4.81 -2.42
C PHE A 31 -5.85 -5.84 -3.39
N ILE A 32 -5.02 -5.39 -4.33
CA ILE A 32 -4.36 -6.25 -5.30
C ILE A 32 -2.87 -6.25 -5.02
N SER A 33 -2.40 -7.37 -4.46
CA SER A 33 -1.02 -7.55 -4.01
C SER A 33 -0.09 -7.84 -5.19
N PRO A 34 1.18 -7.42 -5.11
CA PRO A 34 2.16 -7.81 -6.13
C PRO A 34 2.60 -9.27 -6.03
N VAL A 35 2.27 -9.96 -4.93
CA VAL A 35 2.76 -11.31 -4.68
C VAL A 35 1.64 -12.35 -4.52
N VAL A 36 0.39 -11.94 -4.40
CA VAL A 36 -0.75 -12.85 -4.25
C VAL A 36 -1.67 -12.69 -5.45
N PHE A 37 -1.95 -13.79 -6.14
CA PHE A 37 -2.76 -13.75 -7.36
C PHE A 37 -4.20 -13.31 -7.10
N THR A 38 -4.83 -13.81 -6.04
CA THR A 38 -6.24 -13.56 -5.75
C THR A 38 -6.42 -12.16 -5.14
N PRO A 39 -7.30 -11.31 -5.73
CA PRO A 39 -7.60 -10.02 -5.12
C PRO A 39 -8.17 -10.19 -3.71
N GLN A 40 -7.76 -9.33 -2.79
CA GLN A 40 -8.23 -9.34 -1.41
C GLN A 40 -9.38 -8.34 -1.29
N ARG A 41 -10.59 -8.84 -1.01
CA ARG A 41 -11.79 -8.02 -1.03
C ARG A 41 -12.28 -7.67 0.36
N GLY A 42 -12.59 -6.39 0.57
CA GLY A 42 -13.15 -5.88 1.79
C GLY A 42 -12.15 -5.13 2.65
N LYS A 43 -12.68 -4.27 3.50
CA LYS A 43 -11.88 -3.38 4.34
C LYS A 43 -11.02 -4.13 5.36
N PRO A 44 -11.52 -5.15 6.09
CA PRO A 44 -10.68 -5.81 7.11
C PRO A 44 -9.42 -6.43 6.53
N VAL A 45 -9.51 -7.17 5.41
CA VAL A 45 -8.33 -7.81 4.83
C VAL A 45 -7.41 -6.77 4.20
N THR A 46 -7.95 -5.72 3.58
CA THR A 46 -7.15 -4.65 3.01
C THR A 46 -6.36 -3.93 4.09
N MET A 47 -6.99 -3.65 5.24
CA MET A 47 -6.31 -3.06 6.39
C MET A 47 -5.15 -3.93 6.84
N GLN A 48 -5.36 -5.24 6.93
CA GLN A 48 -4.33 -6.18 7.35
C GLN A 48 -3.11 -6.12 6.42
N TYR A 49 -3.34 -6.11 5.10
CA TYR A 49 -2.25 -6.05 4.13
C TYR A 49 -1.50 -4.70 4.16
N LEU A 50 -2.24 -3.59 4.22
CA LEU A 50 -1.60 -2.27 4.21
C LEU A 50 -0.84 -1.99 5.50
N LEU A 51 -1.37 -2.40 6.65
CA LEU A 51 -0.65 -2.25 7.92
C LEU A 51 0.60 -3.13 7.95
N SER A 52 0.51 -4.35 7.44
CA SER A 52 1.67 -5.25 7.35
C SER A 52 2.73 -4.67 6.41
N ALA A 53 2.33 -4.10 5.29
CA ALA A 53 3.26 -3.44 4.37
C ALA A 53 3.96 -2.26 5.05
N GLY A 54 3.25 -1.50 5.87
CA GLY A 54 3.84 -0.42 6.63
C GLY A 54 4.97 -0.90 7.54
N HIS A 55 4.78 -2.05 8.19
CA HIS A 55 5.83 -2.65 9.02
C HIS A 55 7.01 -3.13 8.18
N VAL A 56 6.75 -3.77 7.04
CA VAL A 56 7.81 -4.27 6.15
C VAL A 56 8.70 -3.13 5.66
N PHE A 57 8.11 -1.98 5.35
CA PHE A 57 8.86 -0.86 4.79
C PHE A 57 9.42 0.11 5.84
N THR A 58 9.22 -0.15 7.13
CA THR A 58 9.80 0.67 8.20
C THR A 58 11.34 0.59 8.14
N ASP A 59 12.00 1.75 8.20
CA ASP A 59 13.46 1.87 8.18
C ASP A 59 14.12 1.32 6.91
N THR A 60 13.42 1.39 5.77
CA THR A 60 13.92 0.89 4.49
C THR A 60 14.25 2.02 3.50
N GLN A 61 14.28 3.27 3.98
CA GLN A 61 14.47 4.43 3.12
C GLN A 61 13.36 4.54 2.05
N PHE A 62 12.16 4.07 2.40
CA PHE A 62 11.00 4.13 1.52
C PHE A 62 10.70 5.58 1.14
N ARG A 63 10.52 5.84 -0.15
CA ARG A 63 10.21 7.18 -0.64
C ARG A 63 9.43 7.11 -1.94
N TYR A 64 8.49 8.01 -2.10
CA TYR A 64 7.81 8.20 -3.37
C TYR A 64 8.65 9.10 -4.26
N THR A 65 8.84 8.68 -5.51
CA THR A 65 9.69 9.39 -6.47
C THR A 65 8.92 10.13 -7.55
N LYS A 66 7.72 9.64 -7.89
CA LYS A 66 6.85 10.25 -8.90
C LYS A 66 5.40 10.05 -8.49
N GLU A 67 4.57 11.08 -8.70
CA GLU A 67 3.17 11.02 -8.30
C GLU A 67 2.30 11.78 -9.29
N ILE A 68 1.14 11.19 -9.62
CA ILE A 68 0.13 11.80 -10.48
C ILE A 68 -1.24 11.50 -9.89
N GLU A 69 -2.06 12.52 -9.72
CA GLU A 69 -3.46 12.32 -9.35
C GLU A 69 -4.36 12.94 -10.44
N ALA A 70 -5.27 12.15 -11.00
CA ALA A 70 -6.22 12.60 -12.00
C ALA A 70 -7.38 11.61 -12.09
N ASP A 71 -8.57 12.13 -12.37
CA ASP A 71 -9.76 11.33 -12.70
C ASP A 71 -10.06 10.21 -11.68
N GLY A 72 -9.97 10.53 -10.40
CA GLY A 72 -10.27 9.55 -9.36
C GLY A 72 -9.19 8.50 -9.17
N ARG A 73 -7.96 8.79 -9.56
CA ARG A 73 -6.84 7.85 -9.44
C ARG A 73 -5.57 8.57 -9.01
N LEU A 74 -4.87 7.96 -8.06
CA LEU A 74 -3.56 8.42 -7.61
C LEU A 74 -2.54 7.34 -7.95
N VAL A 75 -1.50 7.72 -8.70
CA VAL A 75 -0.41 6.80 -9.09
C VAL A 75 0.87 7.32 -8.48
N MET A 76 1.55 6.47 -7.70
CA MET A 76 2.78 6.87 -7.01
C MET A 76 3.84 5.80 -7.17
N GLU A 77 4.96 6.16 -7.79
CA GLU A 77 6.13 5.29 -7.87
C GLU A 77 6.96 5.43 -6.61
N PHE A 78 7.46 4.30 -6.08
CA PHE A 78 8.28 4.32 -4.87
C PHE A 78 9.55 3.51 -5.04
N GLU A 79 10.51 3.78 -4.16
CA GLU A 79 11.77 3.03 -4.04
C GLU A 79 12.03 2.78 -2.57
N ALA A 80 12.72 1.66 -2.29
CA ALA A 80 13.15 1.29 -0.94
C ALA A 80 14.32 0.32 -1.03
N GLU A 81 14.97 0.05 0.10
CA GLU A 81 16.00 -0.96 0.22
C GLU A 81 15.70 -1.84 1.42
N ILE A 82 15.63 -3.17 1.20
CA ILE A 82 15.39 -4.13 2.27
C ILE A 82 16.51 -5.16 2.22
N ASP A 83 17.25 -5.30 3.33
CA ASP A 83 18.36 -6.24 3.42
C ASP A 83 19.38 -6.05 2.28
N GLY A 84 19.63 -4.79 1.93
CA GLY A 84 20.57 -4.44 0.87
C GLY A 84 20.05 -4.63 -0.55
N LYS A 85 18.78 -5.01 -0.72
CA LYS A 85 18.18 -5.23 -2.04
C LYS A 85 17.25 -4.09 -2.43
N TYR A 86 17.44 -3.60 -3.65
CA TYR A 86 16.64 -2.51 -4.19
C TYR A 86 15.24 -2.99 -4.56
N ILE A 87 14.25 -2.20 -4.16
CA ILE A 87 12.85 -2.43 -4.50
C ILE A 87 12.31 -1.18 -5.18
N ASN A 88 11.66 -1.38 -6.32
CA ASN A 88 10.98 -0.32 -7.03
C ASN A 88 9.54 -0.79 -7.30
N GLY A 89 8.58 0.07 -7.01
CA GLY A 89 7.20 -0.31 -7.22
C GLY A 89 6.33 0.88 -7.55
N VAL A 90 5.05 0.58 -7.76
CA VAL A 90 4.05 1.61 -8.00
C VAL A 90 2.77 1.24 -7.27
N ASP A 91 2.19 2.23 -6.59
CA ASP A 91 0.86 2.14 -6.00
C ASP A 91 -0.10 2.81 -6.97
N ILE A 92 -1.17 2.08 -7.35
CA ILE A 92 -2.25 2.63 -8.17
C ILE A 92 -3.51 2.58 -7.31
N ILE A 93 -3.99 3.76 -6.92
CA ILE A 93 -5.08 3.89 -5.95
C ILE A 93 -6.27 4.54 -6.64
N ASP A 94 -7.39 3.83 -6.66
CA ASP A 94 -8.66 4.38 -7.17
C ASP A 94 -9.51 4.84 -5.98
N PHE A 95 -10.20 5.96 -6.15
CA PHE A 95 -11.07 6.48 -5.10
C PHE A 95 -12.39 6.99 -5.71
N ASP A 96 -13.44 7.01 -4.88
CA ASP A 96 -14.77 7.40 -5.31
C ASP A 96 -15.03 8.91 -5.10
N GLU A 97 -16.26 9.32 -5.37
CA GLU A 97 -16.66 10.72 -5.26
C GLU A 97 -16.58 11.26 -3.83
N ASP A 98 -16.67 10.39 -2.84
CA ASP A 98 -16.55 10.76 -1.43
C ASP A 98 -15.11 10.79 -0.95
N GLY A 99 -14.15 10.49 -1.84
CA GLY A 99 -12.73 10.47 -1.51
C GLY A 99 -12.28 9.20 -0.80
N LEU A 100 -13.09 8.13 -0.81
CA LEU A 100 -12.73 6.85 -0.21
C LEU A 100 -12.05 5.96 -1.22
N ILE A 101 -11.02 5.25 -0.77
CA ILE A 101 -10.24 4.34 -1.61
C ILE A 101 -11.07 3.10 -1.92
N THR A 102 -11.28 2.82 -3.21
CA THR A 102 -12.07 1.66 -3.66
C THR A 102 -11.19 0.52 -4.17
N GLN A 103 -9.99 0.82 -4.64
CA GLN A 103 -9.01 -0.20 -5.03
C GLN A 103 -7.60 0.30 -4.77
N PHE A 104 -6.78 -0.59 -4.24
CA PHE A 104 -5.37 -0.30 -3.98
C PHE A 104 -4.55 -1.41 -4.61
N LYS A 105 -3.85 -1.11 -5.71
CA LYS A 105 -3.04 -2.08 -6.44
C LYS A 105 -1.58 -1.73 -6.31
N VAL A 106 -0.74 -2.73 -6.06
CA VAL A 106 0.71 -2.56 -5.95
C VAL A 106 1.40 -3.46 -6.97
N MET A 107 2.34 -2.90 -7.73
CA MET A 107 3.23 -3.65 -8.62
C MET A 107 4.66 -3.39 -8.20
N VAL A 108 5.52 -4.42 -8.29
CA VAL A 108 6.89 -4.37 -7.77
C VAL A 108 7.87 -5.04 -8.73
N ARG A 109 9.05 -4.48 -8.83
CA ARG A 109 10.18 -5.04 -9.57
C ARG A 109 11.46 -4.90 -8.73
N PRO A 110 12.56 -5.60 -9.03
CA PRO A 110 12.68 -6.76 -9.92
C PRO A 110 12.27 -8.05 -9.23
N LEU A 111 12.46 -9.21 -9.87
CA LEU A 111 12.01 -10.49 -9.34
C LEU A 111 12.52 -10.76 -7.93
N GLN A 112 13.79 -10.49 -7.63
CA GLN A 112 14.32 -10.74 -6.28
C GLN A 112 13.61 -9.87 -5.24
N ALA A 113 13.18 -8.66 -5.60
CA ALA A 113 12.41 -7.81 -4.70
C ALA A 113 11.02 -8.40 -4.46
N VAL A 114 10.39 -8.94 -5.51
CA VAL A 114 9.09 -9.62 -5.39
C VAL A 114 9.19 -10.81 -4.44
N ASN A 115 10.22 -11.64 -4.61
CA ASN A 115 10.43 -12.81 -3.74
C ASN A 115 10.66 -12.41 -2.29
N MET A 116 11.48 -11.39 -2.06
CA MET A 116 11.76 -10.89 -0.72
C MET A 116 10.51 -10.32 -0.08
N LEU A 117 9.75 -9.54 -0.84
CA LEU A 117 8.51 -8.94 -0.35
C LEU A 117 7.49 -10.02 0.03
N TRP A 118 7.39 -11.08 -0.79
CA TRP A 118 6.52 -12.21 -0.49
C TRP A 118 6.87 -12.83 0.87
N GLN A 119 8.16 -13.07 1.10
CA GLN A 119 8.61 -13.63 2.37
C GLN A 119 8.32 -12.70 3.55
N LYS A 120 8.69 -11.41 3.42
CA LYS A 120 8.50 -10.43 4.50
C LYS A 120 7.02 -10.21 4.82
N MET A 121 6.18 -10.10 3.79
CA MET A 121 4.75 -9.94 3.99
C MET A 121 4.14 -11.17 4.66
N GLY A 122 4.57 -12.36 4.24
CA GLY A 122 4.11 -13.61 4.85
C GLY A 122 4.43 -13.65 6.34
N GLU A 123 5.63 -13.24 6.73
CA GLU A 123 6.04 -13.18 8.13
C GLU A 123 5.15 -12.21 8.93
N GLN A 124 4.89 -11.02 8.38
CA GLN A 124 4.05 -10.03 9.05
C GLN A 124 2.61 -10.48 9.19
N LEU A 125 2.04 -11.10 8.15
CA LEU A 125 0.67 -11.59 8.20
C LEU A 125 0.52 -12.73 9.21
N GLU A 126 1.51 -13.62 9.32
CA GLU A 126 1.51 -14.66 10.34
C GLU A 126 1.62 -14.08 11.74
N ALA A 127 2.49 -13.10 11.95
CA ALA A 127 2.63 -12.43 13.24
C ALA A 127 1.30 -11.77 13.66
N ALA A 128 0.59 -11.17 12.72
CA ALA A 128 -0.71 -10.55 13.00
C ALA A 128 -1.76 -11.58 13.42
N LYS A 129 -1.73 -12.79 12.83
CA LYS A 129 -2.65 -13.86 13.20
C LYS A 129 -2.36 -14.41 14.59
N SER A 130 -1.11 -14.38 15.00
CA SER A 130 -0.68 -14.94 16.30
C SER A 130 -0.86 -13.98 17.45
N ALA A 131 -1.13 -12.71 17.15
CA ALA A 131 -1.26 -11.64 18.15
C ALA A 131 -2.61 -11.66 18.86
#